data_56c3bfdef07a0893c6f6ed3bb04ed8b5
#
_entry.id   56c3bfdef07a0893c6f6ed3bb04ed8b5
#
_cell.length_a   1.000
_cell.length_b   1.000
_cell.length_c   1.000
_cell.angle_alpha   90.00
_cell.angle_beta   90.00
_cell.angle_gamma   90.00
#
_symmetry.space_group_name_H-M   'P 1'
#
loop_
_entity.id
_entity.type
_entity.pdbx_description
1 polymer ?
#
loop_
_entity_poly.entity_id
_entity_poly.type
_entity_poly.pdbx_seq_one_letter_code
_entity_poly.pdbx_strand_id
1 'polypeptide(L)'
;MIICTELYNGKAHDLTILKQTTNVSSSILVIGDSGYRGLNKIHPNCMLPIRHKADINKLTEEQKLTRKATNKQIAGIRMKIEHIVGRIKRFKIVAERYRNRLKRLLLRFNLICGIVNYENRLRLG
;
A
#
# COMPACT_ATOMS: atom_id res chain seq x y z
N MET A 1 -9.69 6.13 2.33
CA MET A 1 -10.06 5.59 3.66
C MET A 1 -9.17 4.40 3.97
N ILE A 2 -8.68 4.30 5.20
CA ILE A 2 -7.91 3.17 5.71
C ILE A 2 -8.93 2.15 6.23
N ILE A 3 -8.92 0.92 5.68
CA ILE A 3 -9.96 -0.09 6.01
C ILE A 3 -9.44 -1.08 7.03
N CYS A 4 -8.23 -1.61 6.83
CA CYS A 4 -7.61 -2.51 7.78
C CYS A 4 -6.11 -2.23 7.90
N THR A 5 -5.55 -2.59 9.02
CA THR A 5 -4.12 -2.46 9.31
C THR A 5 -3.64 -3.64 10.15
N GLU A 6 -2.41 -4.03 9.93
CA GLU A 6 -1.74 -5.04 10.73
C GLU A 6 -0.30 -4.62 11.02
N LEU A 7 0.27 -5.17 12.10
CA LEU A 7 1.64 -4.90 12.50
C LEU A 7 2.46 -6.17 12.37
N TYR A 8 3.57 -6.07 11.65
CA TYR A 8 4.52 -7.14 11.45
C TYR A 8 5.93 -6.74 11.86
N ASN A 9 6.79 -7.74 12.03
CA ASN A 9 8.20 -7.49 12.20
C ASN A 9 8.76 -6.86 10.91
N GLY A 10 9.47 -5.74 11.02
CA GLY A 10 10.03 -4.98 9.89
C GLY A 10 11.02 -5.74 8.99
N LYS A 11 11.37 -6.99 9.34
CA LYS A 11 12.16 -7.90 8.50
C LYS A 11 11.32 -8.71 7.51
N ALA A 12 9.99 -8.76 7.67
CA ALA A 12 9.13 -9.51 6.78
C ALA A 12 8.92 -8.75 5.45
N HIS A 13 9.01 -9.48 4.33
CA HIS A 13 8.76 -8.90 3.01
C HIS A 13 7.26 -8.64 2.80
N ASP A 14 6.90 -7.47 2.25
CA ASP A 14 5.52 -7.01 2.07
C ASP A 14 4.62 -8.03 1.37
N LEU A 15 5.12 -8.67 0.31
CA LEU A 15 4.38 -9.71 -0.41
C LEU A 15 4.09 -10.94 0.46
N THR A 16 5.01 -11.32 1.35
CA THR A 16 4.82 -12.44 2.28
C THR A 16 3.74 -12.13 3.30
N ILE A 17 3.74 -10.90 3.82
CA ILE A 17 2.71 -10.41 4.73
C ILE A 17 1.34 -10.45 4.05
N LEU A 18 1.24 -9.91 2.84
CA LEU A 18 -0.01 -9.89 2.08
C LEU A 18 -0.57 -11.29 1.85
N LYS A 19 0.28 -12.27 1.54
CA LYS A 19 -0.12 -13.68 1.39
C LYS A 19 -0.75 -14.29 2.64
N GLN A 20 -0.23 -13.92 3.80
CA GLN A 20 -0.65 -14.50 5.07
C GLN A 20 -1.91 -13.86 5.66
N THR A 21 -2.15 -12.58 5.34
CA THR A 21 -3.10 -11.76 6.08
C THR A 21 -4.31 -11.31 5.31
N THR A 22 -4.20 -11.21 3.97
CA THR A 22 -5.23 -10.56 3.19
C THR A 22 -5.91 -11.54 2.24
N ASN A 23 -7.15 -11.89 2.54
CA ASN A 23 -8.01 -12.61 1.60
C ASN A 23 -8.88 -11.61 0.84
N VAL A 24 -8.30 -11.02 -0.21
CA VAL A 24 -9.01 -10.05 -1.07
C VAL A 24 -9.76 -10.81 -2.16
N SER A 25 -11.05 -10.50 -2.33
CA SER A 25 -11.85 -11.08 -3.41
C SER A 25 -11.21 -10.81 -4.79
N SER A 26 -11.19 -11.80 -5.66
CA SER A 26 -10.66 -11.68 -7.04
C SER A 26 -11.38 -10.62 -7.89
N SER A 27 -12.57 -10.21 -7.50
CA SER A 27 -13.33 -9.12 -8.15
C SER A 27 -12.77 -7.73 -7.87
N ILE A 28 -11.96 -7.57 -6.81
CA ILE A 28 -11.40 -6.29 -6.39
C ILE A 28 -10.06 -6.07 -7.10
N LEU A 29 -9.89 -4.90 -7.73
CA LEU A 29 -8.61 -4.49 -8.30
C LEU A 29 -7.66 -4.09 -7.19
N VAL A 30 -6.54 -4.81 -7.06
CA VAL A 30 -5.47 -4.49 -6.13
C VAL A 30 -4.38 -3.70 -6.84
N ILE A 31 -4.06 -2.53 -6.34
CA ILE A 31 -2.99 -1.69 -6.86
C ILE A 31 -1.85 -1.69 -5.85
N GLY A 32 -0.71 -2.18 -6.27
CA GLY A 32 0.50 -2.25 -5.45
C GLY A 32 1.64 -1.40 -6.00
N ASP A 33 2.72 -1.35 -5.25
CA ASP A 33 3.97 -0.75 -5.72
C ASP A 33 4.94 -1.82 -6.25
N SER A 34 6.15 -1.40 -6.63
CA SER A 34 7.17 -2.31 -7.16
C SER A 34 7.65 -3.36 -6.16
N GLY A 35 7.44 -3.16 -4.85
CA GLY A 35 7.76 -4.13 -3.79
C GLY A 35 6.87 -5.37 -3.82
N TYR A 36 5.69 -5.27 -4.43
CA TYR A 36 4.75 -6.38 -4.57
C TYR A 36 4.94 -7.20 -5.86
N ARG A 37 6.14 -7.24 -6.38
CA ARG A 37 6.47 -8.04 -7.58
C ARG A 37 6.10 -9.51 -7.36
N GLY A 38 5.31 -10.08 -8.26
CA GLY A 38 4.76 -11.44 -8.16
C GLY A 38 3.36 -11.52 -7.55
N LEU A 39 2.76 -10.38 -7.19
CA LEU A 39 1.36 -10.33 -6.72
C LEU A 39 0.39 -10.90 -7.76
N ASN A 40 0.66 -10.72 -9.05
CA ASN A 40 -0.15 -11.26 -10.15
C ASN A 40 -0.28 -12.79 -10.15
N LYS A 41 0.64 -13.50 -9.50
CA LYS A 41 0.55 -14.96 -9.32
C LYS A 41 -0.44 -15.37 -8.24
N ILE A 42 -0.76 -14.47 -7.34
CA ILE A 42 -1.62 -14.69 -6.18
C ILE A 42 -3.00 -14.08 -6.41
N HIS A 43 -3.01 -12.88 -6.96
CA HIS A 43 -4.21 -12.10 -7.22
C HIS A 43 -4.18 -11.62 -8.68
N PRO A 44 -4.92 -12.29 -9.60
CA PRO A 44 -4.84 -11.99 -11.03
C PRO A 44 -5.35 -10.57 -11.36
N ASN A 45 -6.33 -10.06 -10.60
CA ASN A 45 -6.86 -8.70 -10.77
C ASN A 45 -6.00 -7.68 -10.00
N CYS A 46 -4.77 -7.46 -10.48
CA CYS A 46 -3.84 -6.50 -9.86
C CYS A 46 -3.17 -5.60 -10.89
N MET A 47 -2.76 -4.42 -10.43
CA MET A 47 -2.02 -3.44 -11.21
C MET A 47 -0.72 -3.06 -10.48
N LEU A 48 0.41 -3.34 -11.10
CA LEU A 48 1.74 -3.06 -10.57
C LEU A 48 2.55 -2.21 -11.54
N PRO A 49 3.41 -1.31 -11.06
CA PRO A 49 4.30 -0.55 -11.92
C PRO A 49 5.43 -1.44 -12.46
N ILE A 50 5.64 -1.43 -13.77
CA ILE A 50 6.75 -2.13 -14.40
C ILE A 50 7.95 -1.19 -14.41
N ARG A 51 8.91 -1.41 -13.52
CA ARG A 51 10.12 -0.59 -13.38
C ARG A 51 11.42 -1.37 -13.58
N HIS A 52 11.39 -2.68 -13.46
CA HIS A 52 12.58 -3.51 -13.60
C HIS A 52 13.03 -3.63 -15.06
N LYS A 53 14.32 -3.40 -15.34
CA LYS A 53 14.87 -3.40 -16.71
C LYS A 53 14.58 -4.71 -17.47
N ALA A 54 14.71 -5.86 -16.80
CA ALA A 54 14.46 -7.17 -17.42
C ALA A 54 13.00 -7.34 -17.85
N ASP A 55 12.05 -6.76 -17.11
CA ASP A 55 10.64 -6.81 -17.47
C ASP A 55 10.33 -5.82 -18.60
N ILE A 56 10.98 -4.65 -18.61
CA ILE A 56 10.84 -3.64 -19.68
C ILE A 56 11.36 -4.15 -21.02
N ASN A 57 12.48 -4.87 -21.01
CA ASN A 57 13.11 -5.40 -22.22
C ASN A 57 12.26 -6.48 -22.92
N LYS A 58 11.32 -7.09 -22.20
CA LYS A 58 10.37 -8.08 -22.74
C LYS A 58 9.13 -7.47 -23.39
N LEU A 59 8.95 -6.14 -23.26
CA LEU A 59 7.77 -5.44 -23.75
C LEU A 59 7.96 -5.02 -25.23
N THR A 60 6.85 -5.10 -25.98
CA THR A 60 6.75 -4.48 -27.30
C THR A 60 6.74 -2.94 -27.19
N GLU A 61 6.97 -2.23 -28.30
CA GLU A 61 6.97 -0.74 -28.29
C GLU A 61 5.62 -0.17 -27.85
N GLU A 62 4.51 -0.76 -28.28
CA GLU A 62 3.17 -0.39 -27.84
C GLU A 62 2.98 -0.60 -26.34
N GLN A 63 3.45 -1.72 -25.81
CA GLN A 63 3.41 -2.01 -24.39
C GLN A 63 4.29 -1.05 -23.58
N LYS A 64 5.41 -0.58 -24.13
CA LYS A 64 6.24 0.44 -23.48
C LYS A 64 5.53 1.79 -23.35
N LEU A 65 4.73 2.19 -24.34
CA LEU A 65 3.93 3.40 -24.28
C LEU A 65 2.81 3.26 -23.24
N THR A 66 2.06 2.16 -23.28
CA THR A 66 1.00 1.85 -22.30
C THR A 66 1.56 1.80 -20.88
N ARG A 67 2.76 1.21 -20.70
CA ARG A 67 3.48 1.17 -19.42
C ARG A 67 3.68 2.55 -18.81
N LYS A 68 4.09 3.54 -19.61
CA LYS A 68 4.31 4.91 -19.12
C LYS A 68 3.01 5.50 -18.55
N ALA A 69 1.90 5.32 -19.28
CA ALA A 69 0.59 5.80 -18.85
C ALA A 69 0.13 5.10 -17.56
N THR A 70 0.24 3.78 -17.50
CA THR A 70 -0.12 2.98 -16.33
C THR A 70 0.72 3.35 -15.12
N ASN A 71 2.04 3.44 -15.28
CA ASN A 71 2.94 3.84 -14.18
C ASN A 71 2.62 5.25 -13.66
N LYS A 72 2.22 6.18 -14.52
CA LYS A 72 1.78 7.53 -14.14
C LYS A 72 0.49 7.49 -13.31
N GLN A 73 -0.49 6.67 -13.70
CA GLN A 73 -1.73 6.48 -12.94
C GLN A 73 -1.45 5.90 -11.55
N ILE A 74 -0.63 4.84 -11.48
CA ILE A 74 -0.23 4.23 -10.20
C ILE A 74 0.49 5.25 -9.32
N ALA A 75 1.39 6.06 -9.88
CA ALA A 75 2.10 7.11 -9.14
C ALA A 75 1.14 8.14 -8.54
N GLY A 76 0.10 8.54 -9.27
CA GLY A 76 -0.92 9.46 -8.78
C GLY A 76 -1.71 8.89 -7.59
N ILE A 77 -2.05 7.60 -7.64
CA ILE A 77 -2.73 6.91 -6.53
C ILE A 77 -1.79 6.79 -5.32
N ARG A 78 -0.53 6.41 -5.53
CA ARG A 78 0.49 6.33 -4.47
C ARG A 78 0.69 7.66 -3.76
N MET A 79 0.72 8.77 -4.49
CA MET A 79 0.85 10.10 -3.88
C MET A 79 -0.26 10.35 -2.84
N LYS A 80 -1.51 9.97 -3.15
CA LYS A 80 -2.63 10.08 -2.20
C LYS A 80 -2.42 9.21 -0.96
N ILE A 81 -1.91 8.00 -1.14
CA ILE A 81 -1.59 7.08 -0.03
C ILE A 81 -0.45 7.66 0.82
N GLU A 82 0.60 8.18 0.20
CA GLU A 82 1.73 8.81 0.90
C GLU A 82 1.28 10.02 1.74
N HIS A 83 0.35 10.83 1.25
CA HIS A 83 -0.26 11.91 2.03
C HIS A 83 -1.01 11.38 3.27
N ILE A 84 -1.75 10.28 3.13
CA ILE A 84 -2.45 9.64 4.27
C ILE A 84 -1.43 9.11 5.28
N VAL A 85 -0.40 8.40 4.81
CA VAL A 85 0.68 7.88 5.66
C VAL A 85 1.42 9.02 6.35
N GLY A 86 1.67 10.14 5.68
CA GLY A 86 2.27 11.34 6.26
C GLY A 86 1.43 11.91 7.42
N ARG A 87 0.10 11.88 7.31
CA ARG A 87 -0.79 12.29 8.41
C ARG A 87 -0.72 11.34 9.61
N ILE A 88 -0.67 10.03 9.37
CA ILE A 88 -0.49 9.05 10.45
C ILE A 88 0.83 9.28 11.17
N LYS A 89 1.90 9.57 10.44
CA LYS A 89 3.24 9.83 11.01
C LYS A 89 3.36 11.12 11.82
N ARG A 90 2.37 12.03 11.79
CA ARG A 90 2.32 13.18 12.71
C ARG A 90 2.17 12.74 14.16
N PHE A 91 1.61 11.59 14.41
CA PHE A 91 1.48 11.04 15.75
C PHE A 91 2.81 10.42 16.19
N LYS A 92 3.40 10.96 17.27
CA LYS A 92 4.69 10.49 17.79
C LYS A 92 4.73 8.99 18.08
N ILE A 93 3.62 8.43 18.50
CA ILE A 93 3.51 6.99 18.78
C ILE A 93 3.78 6.11 17.54
N VAL A 94 3.60 6.65 16.34
CA VAL A 94 3.89 5.98 15.06
C VAL A 94 5.27 6.34 14.54
N ALA A 95 5.68 7.61 14.69
CA ALA A 95 6.93 8.13 14.16
C ALA A 95 8.16 7.71 14.99
N GLU A 96 8.00 7.52 16.29
CA GLU A 96 9.08 7.21 17.22
C GLU A 96 9.08 5.72 17.62
N ARG A 97 10.22 5.25 18.17
CA ARG A 97 10.31 3.89 18.70
C ARG A 97 9.32 3.69 19.83
N TYR A 98 8.40 2.74 19.63
CA TYR A 98 7.39 2.38 20.61
C TYR A 98 8.01 1.65 21.81
N ARG A 99 7.87 2.22 23.02
CA ARG A 99 8.47 1.70 24.25
C ARG A 99 7.50 0.96 25.18
N ASN A 100 6.19 0.96 24.84
CA ASN A 100 5.15 0.32 25.63
C ASN A 100 4.86 -1.11 25.15
N ARG A 101 3.90 -1.78 25.81
CA ARG A 101 3.49 -3.15 25.46
C ARG A 101 2.91 -3.20 24.04
N LEU A 102 3.48 -4.05 23.18
CA LEU A 102 3.10 -4.21 21.77
C LEU A 102 1.61 -4.52 21.56
N LYS A 103 0.95 -5.24 22.51
CA LYS A 103 -0.49 -5.53 22.45
C LYS A 103 -1.36 -4.28 22.27
N ARG A 104 -0.95 -3.17 22.86
CA ARG A 104 -1.71 -1.90 22.78
C ARG A 104 -1.34 -1.07 21.55
N LEU A 105 -0.25 -1.38 20.88
CA LEU A 105 0.21 -0.62 19.71
C LEU A 105 -0.79 -0.71 18.57
N LEU A 106 -1.25 -1.90 18.22
CA LEU A 106 -2.23 -2.09 17.15
C LEU A 106 -3.55 -1.35 17.44
N LEU A 107 -4.06 -1.43 18.68
CA LEU A 107 -5.26 -0.72 19.07
C LEU A 107 -5.12 0.80 18.92
N ARG A 108 -4.00 1.35 19.38
CA ARG A 108 -3.70 2.78 19.26
C ARG A 108 -3.50 3.20 17.80
N PHE A 109 -2.84 2.36 17.01
CA PHE A 109 -2.66 2.59 15.59
C PHE A 109 -4.00 2.62 14.85
N ASN A 110 -4.91 1.68 15.14
CA ASN A 110 -6.26 1.66 14.57
C ASN A 110 -7.07 2.90 14.97
N LEU A 111 -6.93 3.37 16.20
CA LEU A 111 -7.56 4.62 16.64
C LEU A 111 -7.05 5.82 15.83
N ILE A 112 -5.73 5.92 15.62
CA ILE A 112 -5.12 6.97 14.80
C ILE A 112 -5.64 6.90 13.36
N CYS A 113 -5.74 5.71 12.78
CA CYS A 113 -6.31 5.50 11.45
C CYS A 113 -7.77 5.96 11.38
N GLY A 114 -8.55 5.71 12.43
CA GLY A 114 -9.93 6.21 12.56
C GLY A 114 -10.00 7.73 12.58
N ILE A 115 -9.13 8.39 13.34
CA ILE A 115 -9.03 9.86 13.37
C ILE A 115 -8.67 10.42 12.00
N VAL A 116 -7.66 9.86 11.33
CA VAL A 116 -7.25 10.28 9.99
C VAL A 116 -8.35 10.07 8.95
N ASN A 117 -9.10 8.97 9.05
CA ASN A 117 -10.26 8.73 8.18
C ASN A 117 -11.36 9.77 8.39
N TYR A 118 -11.64 10.13 9.66
CA TYR A 118 -12.60 11.17 10.00
C TYR A 118 -12.19 12.53 9.46
N GLU A 119 -10.94 12.94 9.67
CA GLU A 119 -10.39 14.18 9.10
C GLU A 119 -10.48 14.21 7.57
N ASN A 120 -10.19 13.09 6.91
CA ASN A 120 -10.29 12.99 5.45
C ASN A 120 -11.73 13.15 4.97
N ARG A 121 -12.70 12.58 5.68
CA ARG A 121 -14.12 12.72 5.37
C ARG A 121 -14.60 14.16 5.48
N LEU A 122 -14.19 14.87 6.53
CA LEU A 122 -14.53 16.28 6.71
C LEU A 122 -13.97 17.19 5.60
N ARG A 123 -12.80 16.84 5.05
CA ARG A 123 -12.19 17.63 3.96
C ARG A 123 -12.79 17.36 2.59
N LEU A 124 -13.39 16.19 2.40
CA LEU A 124 -14.01 15.77 1.15
C LEU A 124 -15.51 16.08 1.10
N GLY A 125 -16.09 16.35 2.24
CA GLY A 125 -17.47 16.82 2.38
C GLY A 125 -17.53 18.32 2.41
#